data_f0a6eaadbfbb95090a437dbe91d0ca83
#
_entry.id   f0a6eaadbfbb95090a437dbe91d0ca83
#
_cell.length_a   1.000
_cell.length_b   1.000
_cell.length_c   1.000
_cell.angle_alpha   90.00
_cell.angle_beta   90.00
_cell.angle_gamma   90.00
#
_symmetry.space_group_name_H-M   'P 1'
#
loop_
_entity.id
_entity.type
_entity.pdbx_description
1 polymer ?
#
loop_
_entity_poly.entity_id
_entity_poly.type
_entity_poly.pdbx_seq_one_letter_code
_entity_poly.pdbx_strand_id
1 'polypeptide(L)' 'MRELMRTNNPVQLSFIKALLAEAGVAFEVFDTHMSITEGNANFISPRVMVDADDFERAQRLVREAGIDVR' A
#
# COMPACT_ATOMS: atom_id res chain seq x y z
N MET A 1 -4.31 4.50 -11.46
CA MET A 1 -3.58 3.77 -10.42
C MET A 1 -4.37 2.57 -9.95
N ARG A 2 -3.67 1.54 -9.55
CA ARG A 2 -4.32 0.32 -9.07
C ARG A 2 -3.91 0.07 -7.63
N GLU A 3 -4.82 -0.51 -6.86
CA GLU A 3 -4.53 -0.84 -5.47
C GLU A 3 -3.61 -2.05 -5.43
N LEU A 4 -2.45 -1.87 -4.82
CA LEU A 4 -1.50 -2.97 -4.66
C LEU A 4 -1.85 -3.81 -3.45
N MET A 5 -2.09 -3.16 -2.33
CA MET A 5 -2.44 -3.87 -1.11
C MET A 5 -2.96 -2.90 -0.07
N ARG A 6 -3.51 -3.44 0.99
CA ARG A 6 -3.95 -2.68 2.15
C ARG A 6 -3.29 -3.25 3.38
N THR A 7 -2.99 -2.41 4.31
CA THR A 7 -2.48 -2.89 5.59
C THR A 7 -2.73 -1.83 6.66
N ASN A 8 -3.08 -2.28 7.84
CA ASN A 8 -3.18 -1.40 8.99
C ASN A 8 -1.98 -1.57 9.92
N ASN A 9 -0.98 -2.29 9.47
CA ASN A 9 0.26 -2.47 10.24
C ASN A 9 1.23 -1.37 9.81
N PRO A 10 1.52 -0.39 10.69
CA PRO A 10 2.37 0.72 10.30
C PRO A 10 3.80 0.32 9.95
N VAL A 11 4.30 -0.73 10.57
CA VAL A 11 5.64 -1.21 10.27
C VAL A 11 5.70 -1.79 8.86
N GLN A 12 4.70 -2.59 8.52
CA GLN A 12 4.62 -3.17 7.18
C GLN A 12 4.44 -2.08 6.13
N LEU A 13 3.61 -1.10 6.43
CA LEU A 13 3.38 0.00 5.51
C LEU A 13 4.66 0.77 5.24
N SER A 14 5.43 1.07 6.29
CA SER A 14 6.69 1.77 6.13
C SER A 14 7.67 0.98 5.29
N PHE A 15 7.71 -0.32 5.49
CA PHE A 15 8.59 -1.20 4.73
C PHE A 15 8.23 -1.19 3.25
N ILE A 16 6.94 -1.28 2.95
CA ILE A 16 6.48 -1.30 1.57
C ILE A 16 6.79 0.02 0.88
N LYS A 17 6.58 1.13 1.58
CA LYS A 17 6.87 2.44 1.02
C LYS A 17 8.35 2.55 0.66
N ALA A 18 9.21 2.11 1.55
CA ALA A 18 10.65 2.14 1.30
C ALA A 18 11.03 1.23 0.14
N LEU A 19 10.43 0.07 0.09
CA LEU A 19 10.70 -0.90 -0.97
C LEU A 19 10.35 -0.35 -2.34
N LEU A 20 9.17 0.24 -2.46
CA LEU A 20 8.73 0.79 -3.73
C LEU A 20 9.54 2.02 -4.12
N ALA A 21 9.86 2.86 -3.17
CA ALA A 21 10.67 4.05 -3.44
C ALA A 21 12.05 3.65 -3.95
N GLU A 22 12.64 2.63 -3.36
CA GLU A 22 13.97 2.18 -3.76
C GLU A 22 13.95 1.60 -5.17
N ALA A 23 12.86 0.96 -5.53
CA ALA A 23 12.72 0.37 -6.85
C ALA A 23 12.32 1.38 -7.92
N GLY A 24 12.06 2.61 -7.55
CA GLY A 24 11.64 3.62 -8.49
C GLY A 24 10.21 3.50 -8.94
N VAL A 25 9.39 2.81 -8.15
CA VAL A 25 7.97 2.65 -8.47
C VAL A 25 7.19 3.81 -7.87
N ALA A 26 6.44 4.51 -8.70
CA ALA A 26 5.58 5.59 -8.23
C ALA A 26 4.42 4.98 -7.44
N PHE A 27 4.16 5.51 -6.27
CA PHE A 27 3.08 5.00 -5.44
C PHE A 27 2.44 6.13 -4.65
N GLU A 28 1.22 5.85 -4.16
CA GLU A 28 0.51 6.75 -3.27
C GLU A 28 -0.12 5.92 -2.18
N VAL A 29 -0.19 6.48 -0.98
CA VAL A 29 -0.87 5.81 0.11
C VAL A 29 -2.13 6.59 0.40
N PHE A 30 -3.26 5.95 0.24
CA PHE A 30 -4.54 6.56 0.52
C PHE A 30 -4.92 6.19 1.94
N ASP A 31 -4.83 7.19 2.79
CA ASP A 31 -5.14 7.03 4.18
C ASP A 31 -6.49 7.68 4.37
N THR A 32 -7.37 6.98 4.97
CA THR A 32 -8.74 7.39 5.02
C THR A 32 -9.13 8.07 6.31
N HIS A 33 -8.27 8.90 6.83
CA HIS A 33 -8.61 9.59 8.02
C HIS A 33 -9.83 10.48 7.92
N MET A 34 -10.24 10.81 6.72
CA MET A 34 -11.47 11.57 6.54
C MET A 34 -12.68 10.83 7.07
N SER A 35 -12.62 9.52 7.07
CA SER A 35 -13.76 8.72 7.50
C SER A 35 -13.91 8.64 9.00
N ILE A 36 -13.00 9.18 9.73
CA ILE A 36 -13.07 9.16 11.17
C ILE A 36 -14.32 9.88 11.65
N THR A 37 -14.72 10.90 10.94
CA THR A 37 -15.88 11.67 11.30
C THR A 37 -17.16 10.86 11.22
N GLU A 38 -17.12 9.74 10.52
CA GLU A 38 -18.28 8.89 10.39
C GLU A 38 -18.31 7.74 11.37
N GLY A 39 -17.29 7.65 12.22
CA GLY A 39 -17.26 6.64 13.24
C GLY A 39 -16.87 5.27 12.77
N ASN A 40 -16.34 5.16 11.57
CA ASN A 40 -15.93 3.88 11.00
C ASN A 40 -14.43 3.70 10.93
N ALA A 41 -13.71 4.43 11.75
CA ALA A 41 -12.26 4.46 11.65
C ALA A 41 -11.61 3.11 11.87
N ASN A 42 -12.23 2.26 12.66
CA ASN A 42 -11.64 0.97 12.98
C ASN A 42 -11.68 -0.02 11.83
N PHE A 43 -12.38 0.31 10.76
CA PHE A 43 -12.43 -0.57 9.60
C PHE A 43 -11.60 -0.06 8.44
N ILE A 44 -10.85 1.00 8.68
CA ILE A 44 -10.14 1.69 7.62
C ILE A 44 -8.69 1.27 7.65
N SER A 45 -8.21 0.79 6.52
CA SER A 45 -6.80 0.45 6.37
C SER A 45 -6.22 1.28 5.26
N PRO A 46 -5.02 1.83 5.45
CA PRO A 46 -4.35 2.54 4.36
C PRO A 46 -4.17 1.62 3.16
N ARG A 47 -4.37 2.18 1.98
CA ARG A 47 -4.23 1.45 0.73
C ARG A 47 -3.03 1.98 -0.03
N VAL A 48 -2.20 1.08 -0.50
CA VAL A 48 -1.05 1.45 -1.30
C VAL A 48 -1.45 1.31 -2.76
N MET A 49 -1.40 2.42 -3.48
CA MET A 49 -1.77 2.46 -4.89
C MET A 49 -0.51 2.65 -5.71
N VAL A 50 -0.42 1.98 -6.83
CA VAL A 50 0.70 2.13 -7.74
C VAL A 50 0.19 2.37 -9.15
N ASP A 51 1.06 2.90 -9.98
CA ASP A 51 0.74 3.10 -11.38
C ASP A 51 0.43 1.73 -12.01
N ALA A 52 -0.58 1.69 -12.86
CA ALA A 52 -0.97 0.45 -13.50
C ALA A 52 0.17 -0.18 -14.27
N ASP A 53 1.03 0.63 -14.86
CA ASP A 53 2.16 0.12 -15.63
C ASP A 53 3.20 -0.58 -14.75
N ASP A 54 3.25 -0.22 -13.48
CA ASP A 54 4.20 -0.80 -12.55
C ASP A 54 3.58 -1.84 -11.62
N PHE A 55 2.31 -2.12 -11.82
CA PHE A 55 1.58 -2.96 -10.88
C PHE A 55 2.22 -4.34 -10.72
N GLU A 56 2.52 -4.99 -11.84
CA GLU A 56 3.08 -6.34 -11.79
C GLU A 56 4.46 -6.34 -11.15
N ARG A 57 5.26 -5.34 -11.46
CA ARG A 57 6.59 -5.24 -10.87
C ARG A 57 6.49 -5.00 -9.37
N ALA A 58 5.60 -4.10 -8.97
CA ALA A 58 5.41 -3.80 -7.56
C ALA A 58 4.92 -5.03 -6.81
N GLN A 59 3.98 -5.76 -7.39
CA GLN A 59 3.44 -6.96 -6.78
C GLN A 59 4.55 -8.01 -6.59
N ARG A 60 5.41 -8.15 -7.57
CA ARG A 60 6.53 -9.10 -7.48
C ARG A 60 7.49 -8.70 -6.37
N LEU A 61 7.81 -7.42 -6.28
CA LEU A 61 8.72 -6.93 -5.26
C LEU A 61 8.20 -7.20 -3.85
N VAL A 62 6.93 -6.92 -3.65
CA VAL A 62 6.32 -7.11 -2.35
C VAL A 62 6.26 -8.60 -2.01
N ARG A 63 5.95 -9.42 -2.98
CA ARG A 63 5.88 -10.86 -2.78
C ARG A 63 7.24 -11.44 -2.46
N GLU A 64 8.28 -10.98 -3.15
CA GLU A 64 9.65 -11.45 -2.91
C GLU A 64 10.14 -11.03 -1.55
N ALA A 65 9.59 -9.97 -1.00
CA ALA A 65 9.94 -9.52 0.34
C ALA A 65 9.22 -10.33 1.42
N GLY A 66 8.40 -11.29 1.03
CA GLY A 66 7.73 -12.15 1.98
C GLY A 66 6.39 -11.63 2.44
N ILE A 67 5.86 -10.63 1.76
CA ILE A 67 4.57 -10.05 2.12
C ILE A 67 3.50 -10.65 1.22
N ASP A 68 2.44 -11.11 1.84
CA ASP A 68 1.35 -11.71 1.11
C ASP A 68 0.47 -10.61 0.51
N VAL A 69 0.34 -10.61 -0.79
CA VAL A 69 -0.44 -9.62 -1.51
C VAL A 69 -1.68 -10.30 -2.08
N ARG A 70 -2.82 -9.73 -1.82
CA ARG A 70 -4.07 -10.29 -2.31
C ARG A 70 -4.80 -9.31 -3.18
#